data_c66c4ba03c88a6b241726cd0d4a0593b
#
_entry.id   c66c4ba03c88a6b241726cd0d4a0593b
#
_cell.length_a   1.000
_cell.length_b   1.000
_cell.length_c   1.000
_cell.angle_alpha   90.00
_cell.angle_beta   90.00
_cell.angle_gamma   90.00
#
_symmetry.space_group_name_H-M   'P 1'
#
loop_
_entity.id
_entity.type
_entity.pdbx_description
1 polymer ?
#
loop_
_entity_poly.entity_id
_entity_poly.type
_entity_poly.pdbx_seq_one_letter_code
_entity_poly.pdbx_strand_id
1 'polypeptide(L)'
;MKILHLTPNYPTPEYPIFGIFVKEQVESLQKIGVECDVLNCDGQNKGFRKYITYLPKIWWKALFGGYDIIHCHHALSAILLTMTGAPLFKKCVLSYQNDPTHEWGDKIYRVLNLFFKKFIIKNTSPYLLQPKFVYLPNGCNQDFFHPMDMKECREKLGWDKEKQYLIYMDSNKGVRTQKRKDRFDEVITILNKEYGWNAEAVIMRNVDRPLVPLYLNAANLHMISSDFEGSPNSVKECMCCNTPVVSTPVGNVMEMIGDIPGSYVTKGFSAEELAADCDKVLRSDVPFEGRETFLAKGYGMASVAEKLKAIYEDILQ
;
A
#
# COMPACT_ATOMS: atom_id res chain seq x y z
N MET A 1 24.78 -9.92 -2.42
CA MET A 1 23.76 -10.12 -1.36
C MET A 1 22.57 -10.80 -1.97
N LYS A 2 22.16 -11.93 -1.41
CA LYS A 2 21.06 -12.76 -1.91
C LYS A 2 19.92 -12.84 -0.89
N ILE A 3 18.71 -12.46 -1.28
CA ILE A 3 17.55 -12.32 -0.41
C ILE A 3 16.45 -13.29 -0.84
N LEU A 4 15.87 -14.01 0.13
CA LEU A 4 14.62 -14.75 -0.08
C LEU A 4 13.45 -13.91 0.42
N HIS A 5 12.56 -13.50 -0.48
CA HIS A 5 11.29 -12.88 -0.13
C HIS A 5 10.24 -13.98 0.08
N LEU A 6 9.72 -14.08 1.32
CA LEU A 6 8.65 -15.00 1.70
C LEU A 6 7.35 -14.22 1.86
N THR A 7 6.35 -14.55 1.06
CA THR A 7 5.08 -13.79 1.04
C THR A 7 3.88 -14.69 0.82
N PRO A 8 2.73 -14.41 1.47
CA PRO A 8 1.46 -15.04 1.13
C PRO A 8 0.74 -14.34 -0.05
N ASN A 9 1.23 -13.17 -0.46
CA ASN A 9 0.60 -12.30 -1.44
C ASN A 9 1.60 -11.98 -2.56
N TYR A 10 1.40 -12.59 -3.75
CA TYR A 10 2.20 -12.32 -4.93
C TYR A 10 1.35 -12.47 -6.19
N PRO A 11 1.58 -11.69 -7.24
CA PRO A 11 0.82 -11.81 -8.48
C PRO A 11 0.87 -13.20 -9.10
N THR A 12 -0.28 -13.66 -9.56
CA THR A 12 -0.44 -14.89 -10.34
C THR A 12 -1.26 -14.59 -11.60
N PRO A 13 -1.27 -15.47 -12.63
CA PRO A 13 -2.11 -15.25 -13.81
C PRO A 13 -3.60 -15.03 -13.48
N GLU A 14 -4.12 -15.69 -12.45
CA GLU A 14 -5.52 -15.55 -12.00
C GLU A 14 -5.75 -14.24 -11.21
N TYR A 15 -4.70 -13.72 -10.55
CA TYR A 15 -4.77 -12.55 -9.68
C TYR A 15 -3.57 -11.61 -9.92
N PRO A 16 -3.53 -10.93 -11.06
CA PRO A 16 -2.33 -10.21 -11.53
C PRO A 16 -1.92 -8.99 -10.68
N ILE A 17 -2.84 -8.46 -9.90
CA ILE A 17 -2.57 -7.30 -9.02
C ILE A 17 -2.38 -7.66 -7.54
N PHE A 18 -2.59 -8.94 -7.18
CA PHE A 18 -2.52 -9.38 -5.79
C PHE A 18 -1.07 -9.42 -5.29
N GLY A 19 -0.75 -8.57 -4.31
CA GLY A 19 0.62 -8.43 -3.80
C GLY A 19 1.58 -7.76 -4.79
N ILE A 20 1.07 -6.97 -5.74
CA ILE A 20 1.87 -6.28 -6.76
C ILE A 20 2.99 -5.45 -6.15
N PHE A 21 2.77 -4.83 -4.98
CA PHE A 21 3.77 -4.05 -4.27
C PHE A 21 4.99 -4.88 -3.83
N VAL A 22 4.82 -6.19 -3.54
CA VAL A 22 5.96 -7.08 -3.25
C VAL A 22 6.75 -7.35 -4.52
N LYS A 23 6.06 -7.60 -5.63
CA LYS A 23 6.70 -7.81 -6.94
C LYS A 23 7.50 -6.58 -7.36
N GLU A 24 6.87 -5.40 -7.34
CA GLU A 24 7.52 -4.14 -7.70
C GLU A 24 8.73 -3.83 -6.80
N GLN A 25 8.64 -4.13 -5.48
CA GLN A 25 9.76 -3.99 -4.55
C GLN A 25 10.92 -4.95 -4.89
N VAL A 26 10.63 -6.22 -5.20
CA VAL A 26 11.63 -7.21 -5.60
C VAL A 26 12.32 -6.77 -6.89
N GLU A 27 11.56 -6.39 -7.90
CA GLU A 27 12.10 -5.91 -9.18
C GLU A 27 12.96 -4.65 -9.02
N SER A 28 12.59 -3.75 -8.11
CA SER A 28 13.39 -2.55 -7.85
C SER A 28 14.71 -2.87 -7.14
N LEU A 29 14.73 -3.83 -6.23
CA LEU A 29 15.96 -4.32 -5.59
C LEU A 29 16.89 -5.02 -6.60
N GLN A 30 16.31 -5.81 -7.51
CA GLN A 30 17.09 -6.46 -8.58
C GLN A 30 17.75 -5.44 -9.51
N LYS A 31 17.06 -4.34 -9.84
CA LYS A 31 17.63 -3.23 -10.66
C LYS A 31 18.86 -2.57 -10.03
N ILE A 32 18.97 -2.59 -8.70
CA ILE A 32 20.13 -2.04 -7.97
C ILE A 32 21.13 -3.11 -7.53
N GLY A 33 21.07 -4.30 -8.16
CA GLY A 33 22.08 -5.35 -8.01
C GLY A 33 21.89 -6.26 -6.78
N VAL A 34 20.71 -6.28 -6.15
CA VAL A 34 20.38 -7.25 -5.11
C VAL A 34 19.80 -8.52 -5.75
N GLU A 35 20.41 -9.67 -5.49
CA GLU A 35 19.85 -10.95 -5.93
C GLU A 35 18.63 -11.33 -5.09
N CYS A 36 17.47 -11.46 -5.71
CA CYS A 36 16.21 -11.72 -5.02
C CYS A 36 15.50 -12.93 -5.60
N ASP A 37 15.12 -13.86 -4.73
CA ASP A 37 14.17 -14.95 -5.02
C ASP A 37 12.86 -14.72 -4.26
N VAL A 38 11.75 -15.19 -4.82
CA VAL A 38 10.44 -15.12 -4.18
C VAL A 38 9.91 -16.54 -3.91
N LEU A 39 9.41 -16.74 -2.70
CA LEU A 39 8.60 -17.90 -2.33
C LEU A 39 7.20 -17.43 -1.96
N ASN A 40 6.27 -17.57 -2.92
CA ASN A 40 4.85 -17.30 -2.69
C ASN A 40 4.20 -18.51 -1.98
N CYS A 41 3.59 -18.26 -0.82
CA CYS A 41 2.85 -19.24 -0.04
C CYS A 41 1.35 -19.28 -0.39
N ASP A 42 0.97 -18.70 -1.53
CA ASP A 42 -0.38 -18.70 -2.10
C ASP A 42 -1.51 -18.39 -1.11
N GLY A 43 -1.54 -17.16 -0.61
CA GLY A 43 -2.56 -16.69 0.31
C GLY A 43 -3.98 -16.56 -0.29
N GLN A 44 -4.15 -16.86 -1.57
CA GLN A 44 -5.43 -16.80 -2.28
C GLN A 44 -6.33 -17.98 -1.97
N ASN A 45 -5.73 -19.16 -1.82
CA ASN A 45 -6.47 -20.39 -1.62
C ASN A 45 -6.71 -20.65 -0.13
N LYS A 46 -7.94 -20.73 0.24
CA LYS A 46 -8.48 -20.68 1.60
C LYS A 46 -7.98 -21.78 2.55
N GLY A 47 -7.69 -21.40 3.78
CA GLY A 47 -7.55 -22.23 4.97
C GLY A 47 -6.11 -22.38 5.48
N PHE A 48 -5.94 -22.25 6.79
CA PHE A 48 -4.64 -22.34 7.49
C PHE A 48 -3.88 -23.66 7.20
N ARG A 49 -4.61 -24.77 7.02
CA ARG A 49 -4.01 -26.07 6.69
C ARG A 49 -3.15 -26.04 5.43
N LYS A 50 -3.51 -25.24 4.43
CA LYS A 50 -2.75 -25.15 3.19
C LYS A 50 -1.38 -24.48 3.39
N TYR A 51 -1.29 -23.51 4.29
CA TYR A 51 -0.01 -22.88 4.60
C TYR A 51 1.00 -23.86 5.21
N ILE A 52 0.52 -24.84 6.01
CA ILE A 52 1.38 -25.89 6.61
C ILE A 52 2.06 -26.73 5.53
N THR A 53 1.43 -26.95 4.38
CA THR A 53 2.02 -27.72 3.27
C THR A 53 3.25 -27.03 2.67
N TYR A 54 3.42 -25.72 2.89
CA TYR A 54 4.61 -24.98 2.44
C TYR A 54 5.79 -25.12 3.40
N LEU A 55 5.62 -25.59 4.64
CA LEU A 55 6.70 -25.67 5.64
C LEU A 55 7.93 -26.43 5.14
N PRO A 56 7.84 -27.62 4.50
CA PRO A 56 9.02 -28.31 3.98
C PRO A 56 9.77 -27.49 2.92
N LYS A 57 9.03 -26.81 2.03
CA LYS A 57 9.62 -25.97 0.99
C LYS A 57 10.27 -24.71 1.56
N ILE A 58 9.64 -24.08 2.57
CA ILE A 58 10.19 -22.94 3.29
C ILE A 58 11.48 -23.37 3.99
N TRP A 59 11.43 -24.46 4.75
CA TRP A 59 12.57 -25.02 5.48
C TRP A 59 13.77 -25.30 4.55
N TRP A 60 13.50 -26.02 3.46
CA TRP A 60 14.55 -26.35 2.49
C TRP A 60 15.18 -25.12 1.86
N LYS A 61 14.36 -24.20 1.32
CA LYS A 61 14.88 -22.98 0.71
C LYS A 61 15.59 -22.10 1.72
N ALA A 62 15.04 -21.92 2.93
CA ALA A 62 15.64 -21.10 3.96
C ALA A 62 17.04 -21.58 4.37
N LEU A 63 17.22 -22.86 4.55
CA LEU A 63 18.50 -23.43 5.04
C LEU A 63 19.51 -23.69 3.93
N PHE A 64 19.07 -24.17 2.78
CA PHE A 64 19.96 -24.65 1.72
C PHE A 64 20.00 -23.78 0.46
N GLY A 65 19.16 -22.73 0.38
CA GLY A 65 19.10 -21.84 -0.79
C GLY A 65 20.23 -20.80 -0.90
N GLY A 66 21.15 -20.76 0.07
CA GLY A 66 22.29 -19.83 0.04
C GLY A 66 21.92 -18.37 0.25
N TYR A 67 20.80 -18.08 0.93
CA TYR A 67 20.37 -16.72 1.20
C TYR A 67 21.07 -16.10 2.39
N ASP A 68 21.46 -14.84 2.28
CA ASP A 68 22.04 -14.04 3.34
C ASP A 68 20.95 -13.57 4.33
N ILE A 69 19.79 -13.19 3.80
CA ILE A 69 18.63 -12.71 4.56
C ILE A 69 17.34 -13.35 4.04
N ILE A 70 16.39 -13.61 4.93
CA ILE A 70 15.02 -13.97 4.62
C ILE A 70 14.12 -12.81 5.00
N HIS A 71 13.46 -12.20 4.01
CA HIS A 71 12.52 -11.10 4.21
C HIS A 71 11.08 -11.59 4.11
N CYS A 72 10.40 -11.64 5.25
CA CYS A 72 8.99 -11.99 5.34
C CYS A 72 8.12 -10.76 5.08
N HIS A 73 7.16 -10.88 4.17
CA HIS A 73 6.10 -9.89 3.96
C HIS A 73 4.83 -10.38 4.61
N HIS A 74 4.32 -9.65 5.61
CA HIS A 74 3.21 -10.01 6.46
C HIS A 74 3.55 -11.00 7.60
N ALA A 75 2.97 -10.80 8.77
CA ALA A 75 3.25 -11.62 9.97
C ALA A 75 2.99 -13.12 9.76
N LEU A 76 2.03 -13.50 8.91
CA LEU A 76 1.76 -14.92 8.59
C LEU A 76 3.00 -15.63 8.02
N SER A 77 3.72 -15.00 7.09
CA SER A 77 4.94 -15.60 6.54
C SER A 77 6.06 -15.71 7.56
N ALA A 78 6.15 -14.75 8.49
CA ALA A 78 7.10 -14.82 9.60
C ALA A 78 6.78 -15.96 10.57
N ILE A 79 5.50 -16.18 10.88
CA ILE A 79 5.04 -17.32 11.68
C ILE A 79 5.44 -18.63 11.02
N LEU A 80 5.12 -18.81 9.73
CA LEU A 80 5.47 -20.02 8.98
C LEU A 80 6.99 -20.26 8.98
N LEU A 81 7.79 -19.22 8.76
CA LEU A 81 9.25 -19.33 8.82
C LEU A 81 9.73 -19.72 10.22
N THR A 82 9.15 -19.14 11.27
CA THR A 82 9.50 -19.46 12.67
C THR A 82 9.20 -20.92 13.02
N MET A 83 8.08 -21.47 12.53
CA MET A 83 7.72 -22.89 12.71
C MET A 83 8.74 -23.84 12.09
N THR A 84 9.53 -23.40 11.12
CA THR A 84 10.60 -24.24 10.53
C THR A 84 11.90 -24.25 11.35
N GLY A 85 12.05 -23.39 12.36
CA GLY A 85 13.30 -23.20 13.11
C GLY A 85 14.40 -22.46 12.32
N ALA A 86 14.19 -22.13 11.05
CA ALA A 86 15.20 -21.47 10.21
C ALA A 86 15.68 -20.11 10.77
N PRO A 87 14.88 -19.28 11.48
CA PRO A 87 15.36 -18.04 12.06
C PRO A 87 16.42 -18.18 13.15
N LEU A 88 16.64 -19.39 13.66
CA LEU A 88 17.77 -19.66 14.58
C LEU A 88 19.13 -19.61 13.87
N PHE A 89 19.15 -19.83 12.56
CA PHE A 89 20.37 -19.97 11.74
C PHE A 89 20.49 -18.91 10.65
N LYS A 90 19.42 -18.14 10.40
CA LYS A 90 19.33 -17.15 9.33
C LYS A 90 18.95 -15.77 9.85
N LYS A 91 19.51 -14.73 9.26
CA LYS A 91 19.11 -13.34 9.53
C LYS A 91 17.75 -13.09 8.88
N CYS A 92 16.78 -12.64 9.67
CA CYS A 92 15.38 -12.48 9.22
C CYS A 92 14.89 -11.05 9.42
N VAL A 93 14.09 -10.57 8.45
CA VAL A 93 13.40 -9.28 8.46
C VAL A 93 11.92 -9.52 8.27
N LEU A 94 11.09 -8.74 8.93
CA LEU A 94 9.64 -8.75 8.75
C LEU A 94 9.14 -7.37 8.34
N SER A 95 8.46 -7.29 7.20
CA SER A 95 7.63 -6.13 6.83
C SER A 95 6.18 -6.36 7.22
N TYR A 96 5.69 -5.59 8.18
CA TYR A 96 4.26 -5.47 8.44
C TYR A 96 3.61 -4.61 7.35
N GLN A 97 2.42 -4.98 6.92
CA GLN A 97 1.66 -4.20 5.92
C GLN A 97 0.63 -3.29 6.58
N ASN A 98 0.22 -3.62 7.80
CA ASN A 98 -0.57 -2.80 8.71
C ASN A 98 0.21 -2.61 10.02
N ASP A 99 -0.39 -1.93 10.99
CA ASP A 99 0.17 -1.87 12.34
C ASP A 99 0.30 -3.30 12.92
N PRO A 100 1.39 -3.62 13.64
CA PRO A 100 1.59 -4.93 14.25
C PRO A 100 0.42 -5.42 15.11
N THR A 101 -0.30 -4.51 15.77
CA THR A 101 -1.48 -4.85 16.58
C THR A 101 -2.64 -5.37 15.73
N HIS A 102 -2.79 -4.89 14.50
CA HIS A 102 -3.79 -5.36 13.54
C HIS A 102 -3.35 -6.62 12.78
N GLU A 103 -2.05 -6.94 12.83
CA GLU A 103 -1.50 -8.12 12.18
C GLU A 103 -1.18 -9.25 13.17
N TRP A 104 -2.01 -9.74 14.01
CA TRP A 104 -1.80 -10.86 14.95
C TRP A 104 -1.49 -10.47 16.42
N GLY A 105 -1.38 -9.18 16.71
CA GLY A 105 -1.27 -8.63 18.06
C GLY A 105 0.08 -8.87 18.76
N ASP A 106 0.18 -8.30 19.96
CA ASP A 106 1.45 -8.22 20.72
C ASP A 106 2.05 -9.57 21.12
N LYS A 107 1.23 -10.60 21.34
CA LYS A 107 1.75 -11.92 21.72
C LYS A 107 2.62 -12.53 20.62
N ILE A 108 2.18 -12.44 19.39
CA ILE A 108 2.94 -12.94 18.23
C ILE A 108 4.18 -12.09 18.00
N TYR A 109 4.04 -10.75 18.10
CA TYR A 109 5.19 -9.87 18.01
C TYR A 109 6.29 -10.25 19.02
N ARG A 110 5.96 -10.49 20.29
CA ARG A 110 6.96 -10.89 21.33
C ARG A 110 7.73 -12.14 20.94
N VAL A 111 7.07 -13.14 20.36
CA VAL A 111 7.72 -14.35 19.88
C VAL A 111 8.63 -14.04 18.67
N LEU A 112 8.13 -13.30 17.68
CA LEU A 112 8.92 -12.95 16.50
C LEU A 112 10.13 -12.07 16.85
N ASN A 113 10.02 -11.20 17.86
CA ASN A 113 11.11 -10.34 18.32
C ASN A 113 12.33 -11.10 18.82
N LEU A 114 12.18 -12.35 19.25
CA LEU A 114 13.31 -13.20 19.64
C LEU A 114 14.17 -13.62 18.45
N PHE A 115 13.57 -13.72 17.26
CA PHE A 115 14.17 -14.34 16.08
C PHE A 115 14.53 -13.35 14.99
N PHE A 116 13.72 -12.29 14.83
CA PHE A 116 13.89 -11.33 13.74
C PHE A 116 14.88 -10.21 14.13
N LYS A 117 15.69 -9.80 13.17
CA LYS A 117 16.70 -8.74 13.36
C LYS A 117 16.08 -7.34 13.21
N LYS A 118 15.18 -7.14 12.23
CA LYS A 118 14.50 -5.88 11.99
C LYS A 118 13.02 -6.11 11.64
N PHE A 119 12.23 -5.13 12.01
CA PHE A 119 10.81 -5.02 11.67
C PHE A 119 10.58 -3.73 10.89
N ILE A 120 10.00 -3.84 9.70
CA ILE A 120 9.69 -2.71 8.86
C ILE A 120 8.19 -2.44 8.98
N ILE A 121 7.84 -1.22 9.38
CA ILE A 121 6.44 -0.76 9.45
C ILE A 121 6.19 0.35 8.44
N LYS A 122 4.94 0.48 8.02
CA LYS A 122 4.52 1.31 6.90
C LYS A 122 3.89 2.64 7.31
N ASN A 123 3.57 2.79 8.58
CA ASN A 123 3.00 3.98 9.19
C ASN A 123 3.80 4.37 10.44
N THR A 124 3.62 5.60 10.89
CA THR A 124 4.12 6.04 12.18
C THR A 124 3.37 5.34 13.30
N SER A 125 4.10 4.70 14.20
CA SER A 125 3.54 3.91 15.30
C SER A 125 4.47 3.99 16.51
N PRO A 126 3.98 3.85 17.75
CA PRO A 126 4.82 3.77 18.95
C PRO A 126 5.88 2.66 18.91
N TYR A 127 5.71 1.66 18.06
CA TYR A 127 6.73 0.64 17.83
C TYR A 127 8.07 1.19 17.32
N LEU A 128 8.08 2.36 16.65
CA LEU A 128 9.32 3.01 16.20
C LEU A 128 10.26 3.44 17.34
N LEU A 129 9.76 3.52 18.55
CA LEU A 129 10.59 3.73 19.75
C LEU A 129 11.45 2.51 20.10
N GLN A 130 11.20 1.36 19.50
CA GLN A 130 11.95 0.13 19.74
C GLN A 130 13.10 -0.03 18.72
N PRO A 131 14.31 -0.42 19.14
CA PRO A 131 15.53 -0.39 18.29
C PRO A 131 15.46 -1.25 17.02
N LYS A 132 14.59 -2.27 17.02
CA LYS A 132 14.45 -3.18 15.88
C LYS A 132 13.46 -2.67 14.81
N PHE A 133 12.68 -1.63 15.11
CA PHE A 133 11.69 -1.12 14.17
C PHE A 133 12.26 -0.03 13.28
N VAL A 134 11.92 -0.10 12.00
CA VAL A 134 12.30 0.89 11.00
C VAL A 134 11.05 1.29 10.21
N TYR A 135 10.87 2.59 10.01
CA TYR A 135 9.83 3.12 9.16
C TYR A 135 10.29 3.08 7.70
N LEU A 136 9.57 2.35 6.87
CA LEU A 136 9.78 2.33 5.44
C LEU A 136 8.46 1.99 4.72
N PRO A 137 7.73 3.00 4.21
CA PRO A 137 6.54 2.77 3.39
C PRO A 137 6.86 1.99 2.11
N ASN A 138 5.85 1.39 1.50
CA ASN A 138 6.01 0.80 0.17
C ASN A 138 6.28 1.91 -0.85
N GLY A 139 7.15 1.65 -1.81
CA GLY A 139 7.39 2.53 -2.94
C GLY A 139 6.23 2.52 -3.94
N CYS A 140 6.17 3.55 -4.77
CA CYS A 140 5.29 3.59 -5.93
C CYS A 140 6.10 3.85 -7.21
N ASN A 141 5.71 3.22 -8.30
CA ASN A 141 6.39 3.37 -9.59
C ASN A 141 5.96 4.69 -10.26
N GLN A 142 6.80 5.71 -10.13
CA GLN A 142 6.57 7.05 -10.65
C GLN A 142 6.67 7.17 -12.18
N ASP A 143 7.23 6.18 -12.85
CA ASP A 143 7.30 6.15 -14.31
C ASP A 143 6.01 5.58 -14.89
N PHE A 144 5.36 4.70 -14.15
CA PHE A 144 4.07 4.13 -14.49
C PHE A 144 2.91 5.05 -14.09
N PHE A 145 2.97 5.63 -12.90
CA PHE A 145 2.04 6.65 -12.42
C PHE A 145 2.64 8.03 -12.66
N HIS A 146 2.05 8.80 -13.54
CA HIS A 146 2.50 10.15 -13.87
C HIS A 146 1.31 11.04 -14.27
N PRO A 147 1.45 12.36 -14.21
CA PRO A 147 0.39 13.25 -14.65
C PRO A 147 0.11 13.11 -16.14
N MET A 148 -1.16 13.07 -16.50
CA MET A 148 -1.69 13.08 -17.87
C MET A 148 -2.78 14.14 -17.98
N ASP A 149 -3.09 14.59 -19.19
CA ASP A 149 -4.19 15.52 -19.40
C ASP A 149 -5.54 14.90 -19.05
N MET A 150 -6.29 15.55 -18.16
CA MET A 150 -7.57 15.05 -17.65
C MET A 150 -8.61 14.91 -18.80
N LYS A 151 -8.62 15.85 -19.75
CA LYS A 151 -9.60 15.83 -20.85
C LYS A 151 -9.35 14.65 -21.78
N GLU A 152 -8.08 14.41 -22.11
CA GLU A 152 -7.70 13.25 -22.94
C GLU A 152 -8.03 11.93 -22.22
N CYS A 153 -7.79 11.87 -20.90
CA CYS A 153 -8.12 10.70 -20.10
C CYS A 153 -9.62 10.42 -20.09
N ARG A 154 -10.45 11.45 -19.91
CA ARG A 154 -11.91 11.36 -19.94
C ARG A 154 -12.43 10.93 -21.32
N GLU A 155 -11.86 11.47 -22.40
CA GLU A 155 -12.21 11.06 -23.76
C GLU A 155 -11.94 9.57 -24.01
N LYS A 156 -10.78 9.08 -23.58
CA LYS A 156 -10.42 7.65 -23.68
C LYS A 156 -11.33 6.73 -22.87
N LEU A 157 -11.87 7.22 -21.75
CA LEU A 157 -12.79 6.47 -20.88
C LEU A 157 -14.28 6.65 -21.28
N GLY A 158 -14.58 7.57 -22.21
CA GLY A 158 -15.96 7.93 -22.58
C GLY A 158 -16.70 8.65 -21.45
N TRP A 159 -15.97 9.37 -20.59
CA TRP A 159 -16.55 10.09 -19.46
C TRP A 159 -17.09 11.47 -19.87
N ASP A 160 -18.19 11.86 -19.21
CA ASP A 160 -18.78 13.17 -19.37
C ASP A 160 -17.84 14.27 -18.82
N LYS A 161 -17.60 15.33 -19.60
CA LYS A 161 -16.69 16.41 -19.23
C LYS A 161 -17.23 17.29 -18.09
N GLU A 162 -18.56 17.35 -17.94
CA GLU A 162 -19.25 18.22 -16.98
C GLU A 162 -19.44 17.57 -15.60
N LYS A 163 -19.25 16.26 -15.48
CA LYS A 163 -19.40 15.56 -14.21
C LYS A 163 -18.17 15.65 -13.34
N GLN A 164 -18.40 15.52 -12.02
CA GLN A 164 -17.34 15.40 -11.03
C GLN A 164 -17.16 13.94 -10.64
N TYR A 165 -15.99 13.36 -10.95
CA TYR A 165 -15.71 11.95 -10.72
C TYR A 165 -14.86 11.76 -9.46
N LEU A 166 -15.39 11.01 -8.50
CA LEU A 166 -14.71 10.65 -7.26
C LEU A 166 -14.37 9.16 -7.25
N ILE A 167 -13.08 8.85 -7.06
CA ILE A 167 -12.60 7.47 -7.04
C ILE A 167 -12.71 6.85 -5.66
N TYR A 168 -13.26 5.64 -5.62
CA TYR A 168 -13.20 4.73 -4.49
C TYR A 168 -12.40 3.48 -4.86
N MET A 169 -11.30 3.23 -4.14
CA MET A 169 -10.47 2.03 -4.35
C MET A 169 -11.04 0.84 -3.59
N ASP A 170 -11.69 -0.06 -4.32
CA ASP A 170 -12.25 -1.29 -3.75
C ASP A 170 -11.26 -2.46 -3.84
N SER A 171 -11.59 -3.53 -3.16
CA SER A 171 -10.81 -4.77 -3.14
C SER A 171 -11.44 -5.81 -4.06
N ASN A 172 -10.61 -6.49 -4.85
CA ASN A 172 -11.04 -7.65 -5.62
C ASN A 172 -11.37 -8.88 -4.75
N LYS A 173 -11.11 -8.82 -3.44
CA LYS A 173 -11.31 -9.89 -2.47
C LYS A 173 -12.46 -9.58 -1.51
N GLY A 174 -13.69 -9.77 -1.96
CA GLY A 174 -14.85 -9.65 -1.10
C GLY A 174 -15.06 -8.24 -0.53
N VAL A 175 -16.11 -8.09 0.28
CA VAL A 175 -16.42 -6.81 0.92
C VAL A 175 -15.42 -6.55 2.04
N ARG A 176 -14.61 -5.51 1.90
CA ARG A 176 -13.77 -4.97 2.97
C ARG A 176 -14.55 -3.90 3.73
N THR A 177 -15.25 -4.31 4.78
CA THR A 177 -16.11 -3.42 5.58
C THR A 177 -15.36 -2.22 6.14
N GLN A 178 -14.07 -2.38 6.48
CA GLN A 178 -13.23 -1.29 6.99
C GLN A 178 -13.01 -0.15 5.97
N LYS A 179 -13.23 -0.39 4.67
CA LYS A 179 -13.12 0.66 3.64
C LYS A 179 -14.34 1.57 3.58
N ARG A 180 -15.42 1.20 4.29
CA ARG A 180 -16.61 2.02 4.50
C ARG A 180 -17.17 2.60 3.19
N LYS A 181 -17.50 1.69 2.26
CA LYS A 181 -18.20 2.08 1.02
C LYS A 181 -19.54 2.81 1.30
N ASP A 182 -20.21 2.42 2.37
CA ASP A 182 -21.42 3.08 2.86
C ASP A 182 -21.18 4.59 3.08
N ARG A 183 -20.11 4.96 3.78
CA ARG A 183 -19.70 6.35 4.01
C ARG A 183 -19.35 7.07 2.69
N PHE A 184 -18.67 6.37 1.78
CA PHE A 184 -18.38 6.94 0.46
C PHE A 184 -19.65 7.28 -0.30
N ASP A 185 -20.62 6.37 -0.35
CA ASP A 185 -21.92 6.58 -1.06
C ASP A 185 -22.74 7.72 -0.42
N GLU A 186 -22.65 7.86 0.91
CA GLU A 186 -23.25 8.97 1.64
C GLU A 186 -22.65 10.32 1.25
N VAL A 187 -21.30 10.41 1.15
CA VAL A 187 -20.60 11.62 0.67
C VAL A 187 -21.07 12.03 -0.73
N ILE A 188 -21.18 11.09 -1.69
CA ILE A 188 -21.71 11.40 -3.03
C ILE A 188 -23.13 11.96 -2.94
N THR A 189 -23.95 11.41 -2.03
CA THR A 189 -25.32 11.89 -1.81
C THR A 189 -25.34 13.32 -1.26
N ILE A 190 -24.50 13.64 -0.28
CA ILE A 190 -24.37 14.98 0.30
C ILE A 190 -23.88 15.98 -0.76
N LEU A 191 -22.84 15.63 -1.51
CA LEU A 191 -22.29 16.51 -2.56
C LEU A 191 -23.38 16.89 -3.59
N ASN A 192 -24.20 15.93 -4.02
CA ASN A 192 -25.24 16.19 -5.02
C ASN A 192 -26.44 16.96 -4.44
N LYS A 193 -26.89 16.61 -3.22
CA LYS A 193 -28.11 17.21 -2.65
C LYS A 193 -27.89 18.54 -1.97
N GLU A 194 -26.77 18.68 -1.24
CA GLU A 194 -26.55 19.84 -0.38
C GLU A 194 -25.58 20.86 -0.99
N TYR A 195 -24.55 20.38 -1.73
CA TYR A 195 -23.57 21.25 -2.38
C TYR A 195 -23.88 21.54 -3.86
N GLY A 196 -24.87 20.83 -4.46
CA GLY A 196 -25.35 21.08 -5.82
C GLY A 196 -24.41 20.57 -6.93
N TRP A 197 -23.50 19.62 -6.61
CA TRP A 197 -22.63 19.02 -7.59
C TRP A 197 -23.35 17.96 -8.45
N ASN A 198 -22.77 17.65 -9.61
CA ASN A 198 -23.09 16.46 -10.42
C ASN A 198 -21.96 15.42 -10.20
N ALA A 199 -21.84 14.95 -8.95
CA ALA A 199 -20.78 14.03 -8.55
C ALA A 199 -21.16 12.58 -8.87
N GLU A 200 -20.22 11.84 -9.46
CA GLU A 200 -20.37 10.43 -9.82
C GLU A 200 -19.28 9.57 -9.18
N ALA A 201 -19.71 8.43 -8.62
CA ALA A 201 -18.82 7.46 -7.97
C ALA A 201 -18.11 6.57 -9.01
N VAL A 202 -16.80 6.51 -8.95
CA VAL A 202 -15.99 5.58 -9.74
C VAL A 202 -15.42 4.50 -8.83
N ILE A 203 -16.00 3.30 -8.93
CA ILE A 203 -15.59 2.16 -8.09
C ILE A 203 -14.51 1.37 -8.80
N MET A 204 -13.27 1.52 -8.31
CA MET A 204 -12.09 0.82 -8.84
C MET A 204 -12.04 -0.62 -8.33
N ARG A 205 -12.85 -1.49 -8.92
CA ARG A 205 -12.87 -2.93 -8.66
C ARG A 205 -12.59 -3.70 -9.95
N ASN A 206 -11.66 -4.64 -9.92
CA ASN A 206 -11.26 -5.45 -11.08
C ASN A 206 -10.81 -4.62 -12.31
N VAL A 207 -10.29 -3.42 -12.06
CA VAL A 207 -9.70 -2.59 -13.12
C VAL A 207 -8.32 -3.14 -13.45
N ASP A 208 -8.04 -3.33 -14.73
CA ASP A 208 -6.73 -3.76 -15.19
C ASP A 208 -5.65 -2.74 -14.80
N ARG A 209 -4.54 -3.24 -14.23
CA ARG A 209 -3.47 -2.37 -13.70
C ARG A 209 -3.01 -1.28 -14.68
N PRO A 210 -2.83 -1.56 -15.99
CA PRO A 210 -2.45 -0.54 -16.97
C PRO A 210 -3.43 0.62 -17.13
N LEU A 211 -4.71 0.42 -16.80
CA LEU A 211 -5.73 1.46 -16.88
C LEU A 211 -5.81 2.34 -15.62
N VAL A 212 -5.25 1.89 -14.50
CA VAL A 212 -5.37 2.63 -13.22
C VAL A 212 -4.85 4.07 -13.34
N PRO A 213 -3.67 4.37 -13.95
CA PRO A 213 -3.24 5.75 -14.14
C PRO A 213 -4.23 6.59 -14.95
N LEU A 214 -4.88 6.01 -15.96
CA LEU A 214 -5.88 6.70 -16.77
C LEU A 214 -7.08 7.14 -15.94
N TYR A 215 -7.61 6.25 -15.09
CA TYR A 215 -8.72 6.56 -14.17
C TYR A 215 -8.34 7.65 -13.17
N LEU A 216 -7.13 7.54 -12.57
CA LEU A 216 -6.65 8.54 -11.60
C LEU A 216 -6.56 9.93 -12.22
N ASN A 217 -5.99 10.04 -13.42
CA ASN A 217 -5.86 11.32 -14.12
C ASN A 217 -7.19 11.87 -14.67
N ALA A 218 -8.20 11.01 -14.93
CA ALA A 218 -9.52 11.44 -15.39
C ALA A 218 -10.40 11.96 -14.25
N ALA A 219 -10.16 11.55 -13.01
CA ALA A 219 -10.97 11.88 -11.86
C ALA A 219 -10.63 13.25 -11.27
N ASN A 220 -11.59 13.84 -10.55
CA ASN A 220 -11.38 15.09 -9.82
C ASN A 220 -10.64 14.85 -8.51
N LEU A 221 -10.91 13.75 -7.83
CA LEU A 221 -10.22 13.36 -6.61
C LEU A 221 -10.37 11.86 -6.31
N HIS A 222 -9.48 11.35 -5.46
CA HIS A 222 -9.63 10.06 -4.79
C HIS A 222 -10.07 10.28 -3.35
N MET A 223 -11.09 9.53 -2.91
CA MET A 223 -11.57 9.62 -1.53
C MET A 223 -11.30 8.32 -0.77
N ILE A 224 -10.71 8.44 0.42
CA ILE A 224 -10.53 7.36 1.38
C ILE A 224 -11.51 7.55 2.52
N SER A 225 -12.48 6.67 2.61
CA SER A 225 -13.51 6.65 3.66
C SER A 225 -13.25 5.59 4.75
N SER A 226 -12.08 4.97 4.76
CA SER A 226 -11.72 3.83 5.61
C SER A 226 -11.73 4.16 7.10
N ASP A 227 -12.00 3.15 7.94
CA ASP A 227 -11.85 3.25 9.40
C ASP A 227 -10.39 3.02 9.83
N PHE A 228 -9.62 2.25 9.08
CA PHE A 228 -8.18 2.07 9.28
C PHE A 228 -7.46 1.65 7.99
N GLU A 229 -6.22 2.07 7.85
CA GLU A 229 -5.27 1.68 6.82
C GLU A 229 -3.85 1.63 7.44
N GLY A 230 -2.90 1.00 6.77
CA GLY A 230 -1.48 1.09 7.14
C GLY A 230 -0.81 2.27 6.42
N SER A 231 -0.45 2.06 5.17
CA SER A 231 0.07 3.08 4.26
C SER A 231 -0.57 2.87 2.90
N PRO A 232 -1.70 3.54 2.61
CA PRO A 232 -2.47 3.26 1.40
C PRO A 232 -1.68 3.60 0.14
N ASN A 233 -1.43 2.58 -0.69
CA ASN A 233 -0.68 2.76 -1.94
C ASN A 233 -1.42 3.70 -2.91
N SER A 234 -2.76 3.70 -2.87
CA SER A 234 -3.58 4.59 -3.70
C SER A 234 -3.27 6.07 -3.50
N VAL A 235 -2.92 6.49 -2.28
CA VAL A 235 -2.49 7.89 -2.02
C VAL A 235 -1.19 8.20 -2.79
N LYS A 236 -0.21 7.31 -2.73
CA LYS A 236 1.05 7.47 -3.46
C LYS A 236 0.87 7.46 -4.98
N GLU A 237 -0.04 6.60 -5.46
CA GLU A 237 -0.43 6.55 -6.87
C GLU A 237 -1.11 7.87 -7.31
N CYS A 238 -1.99 8.41 -6.47
CA CYS A 238 -2.62 9.72 -6.70
C CYS A 238 -1.61 10.87 -6.65
N MET A 239 -0.71 10.88 -5.66
CA MET A 239 0.38 11.87 -5.61
C MET A 239 1.22 11.85 -6.90
N CYS A 240 1.57 10.65 -7.40
CA CYS A 240 2.31 10.51 -8.66
C CYS A 240 1.57 11.08 -9.87
N CYS A 241 0.24 10.99 -9.89
CA CYS A 241 -0.62 11.48 -10.98
C CYS A 241 -1.05 12.95 -10.78
N ASN A 242 -0.70 13.59 -9.68
CA ASN A 242 -1.25 14.87 -9.25
C ASN A 242 -2.78 14.87 -9.13
N THR A 243 -3.34 13.74 -8.71
CA THR A 243 -4.78 13.61 -8.41
C THR A 243 -5.02 13.96 -6.94
N PRO A 244 -5.87 14.95 -6.62
CA PRO A 244 -6.20 15.31 -5.25
C PRO A 244 -6.73 14.14 -4.42
N VAL A 245 -6.49 14.18 -3.11
CA VAL A 245 -6.96 13.15 -2.17
C VAL A 245 -7.71 13.80 -1.01
N VAL A 246 -8.88 13.25 -0.69
CA VAL A 246 -9.60 13.54 0.57
C VAL A 246 -9.68 12.25 1.37
N SER A 247 -9.28 12.29 2.63
CA SER A 247 -9.15 11.07 3.44
C SER A 247 -9.62 11.25 4.86
N THR A 248 -10.21 10.20 5.43
CA THR A 248 -10.27 10.01 6.88
C THR A 248 -8.86 9.96 7.49
N PRO A 249 -8.67 10.24 8.81
CA PRO A 249 -7.35 10.27 9.45
C PRO A 249 -6.79 8.87 9.69
N VAL A 250 -6.43 8.15 8.61
CA VAL A 250 -5.99 6.75 8.67
C VAL A 250 -4.54 6.57 8.24
N GLY A 251 -3.87 5.60 8.84
CA GLY A 251 -2.49 5.23 8.51
C GLY A 251 -1.53 6.42 8.56
N ASN A 252 -0.71 6.55 7.53
CA ASN A 252 0.21 7.68 7.37
C ASN A 252 -0.28 8.73 6.35
N VAL A 253 -1.58 8.82 6.09
CA VAL A 253 -2.12 9.74 5.07
C VAL A 253 -1.82 11.19 5.42
N MET A 254 -1.97 11.59 6.70
CA MET A 254 -1.63 12.94 7.17
C MET A 254 -0.16 13.29 6.87
N GLU A 255 0.76 12.34 7.08
CA GLU A 255 2.18 12.55 6.76
C GLU A 255 2.42 12.68 5.25
N MET A 256 1.65 11.96 4.44
CA MET A 256 1.81 11.99 2.99
C MET A 256 1.32 13.30 2.37
N ILE A 257 0.12 13.75 2.72
CA ILE A 257 -0.59 14.82 2.01
C ILE A 257 -1.06 15.98 2.90
N GLY A 258 -0.93 15.90 4.23
CA GLY A 258 -1.50 16.90 5.15
C GLY A 258 -0.99 18.33 4.93
N ASP A 259 0.21 18.50 4.40
CA ASP A 259 0.85 19.79 4.12
C ASP A 259 0.74 20.22 2.65
N ILE A 260 0.03 19.45 1.80
CA ILE A 260 -0.07 19.75 0.37
C ILE A 260 -1.39 20.48 0.09
N PRO A 261 -1.38 21.71 -0.42
CA PRO A 261 -2.59 22.40 -0.85
C PRO A 261 -3.39 21.57 -1.87
N GLY A 262 -4.72 21.65 -1.79
CA GLY A 262 -5.61 20.93 -2.72
C GLY A 262 -5.90 19.47 -2.33
N SER A 263 -5.39 18.98 -1.20
CA SER A 263 -5.80 17.71 -0.57
C SER A 263 -6.10 17.88 0.90
N TYR A 264 -6.93 17.03 1.48
CA TYR A 264 -7.39 17.18 2.85
C TYR A 264 -7.45 15.84 3.60
N VAL A 265 -7.14 15.91 4.89
CA VAL A 265 -7.37 14.81 5.84
C VAL A 265 -8.31 15.33 6.91
N THR A 266 -9.49 14.70 7.02
CA THR A 266 -10.51 15.10 8.01
C THR A 266 -10.02 14.94 9.44
N LYS A 267 -10.68 15.60 10.39
CA LYS A 267 -10.40 15.41 11.82
C LYS A 267 -11.06 14.16 12.36
N GLY A 268 -12.20 13.78 11.81
CA GLY A 268 -13.01 12.64 12.21
C GLY A 268 -13.33 11.71 11.04
N PHE A 269 -14.36 10.92 11.23
CA PHE A 269 -14.76 9.87 10.30
C PHE A 269 -16.18 10.08 9.75
N SER A 270 -16.75 11.28 9.86
CA SER A 270 -18.10 11.53 9.38
C SER A 270 -18.14 11.76 7.87
N ALA A 271 -19.30 11.46 7.26
CA ALA A 271 -19.52 11.70 5.83
C ALA A 271 -19.60 13.21 5.53
N GLU A 272 -20.13 14.00 6.46
CA GLU A 272 -20.24 15.45 6.35
C GLU A 272 -18.87 16.13 6.30
N GLU A 273 -17.92 15.73 7.16
CA GLU A 273 -16.54 16.24 7.12
C GLU A 273 -15.87 15.92 5.79
N LEU A 274 -16.00 14.67 5.31
CA LEU A 274 -15.46 14.27 4.02
C LEU A 274 -16.11 15.04 2.86
N ALA A 275 -17.43 15.23 2.89
CA ALA A 275 -18.15 15.98 1.86
C ALA A 275 -17.71 17.44 1.82
N ALA A 276 -17.57 18.08 2.99
CA ALA A 276 -17.08 19.45 3.09
C ALA A 276 -15.66 19.62 2.53
N ASP A 277 -14.77 18.65 2.78
CA ASP A 277 -13.42 18.69 2.23
C ASP A 277 -13.39 18.34 0.73
N CYS A 278 -14.25 17.44 0.26
CA CYS A 278 -14.43 17.19 -1.18
C CYS A 278 -14.94 18.45 -1.90
N ASP A 279 -15.91 19.18 -1.32
CA ASP A 279 -16.42 20.44 -1.88
C ASP A 279 -15.31 21.49 -2.03
N LYS A 280 -14.42 21.62 -1.04
CA LYS A 280 -13.25 22.51 -1.13
C LYS A 280 -12.34 22.14 -2.30
N VAL A 281 -12.06 20.84 -2.51
CA VAL A 281 -11.27 20.37 -3.65
C VAL A 281 -11.95 20.71 -4.97
N LEU A 282 -13.24 20.42 -5.07
CA LEU A 282 -14.00 20.62 -6.30
C LEU A 282 -14.17 22.11 -6.69
N ARG A 283 -14.15 23.02 -5.72
CA ARG A 283 -14.20 24.48 -5.95
C ARG A 283 -12.83 25.13 -6.11
N SER A 284 -11.77 24.40 -5.82
CA SER A 284 -10.43 24.96 -5.80
C SER A 284 -9.84 25.05 -7.21
N ASP A 285 -9.29 26.21 -7.55
CA ASP A 285 -8.44 26.36 -8.73
C ASP A 285 -6.95 26.09 -8.42
N VAL A 286 -6.63 25.72 -7.16
CA VAL A 286 -5.26 25.42 -6.75
C VAL A 286 -4.89 24.02 -7.23
N PRO A 287 -3.85 23.89 -8.07
CA PRO A 287 -3.41 22.57 -8.53
C PRO A 287 -2.83 21.78 -7.36
N PHE A 288 -3.12 20.47 -7.32
CA PHE A 288 -2.50 19.56 -6.37
C PHE A 288 -1.14 19.11 -6.91
N GLU A 289 -0.05 19.52 -6.27
CA GLU A 289 1.32 19.20 -6.66
C GLU A 289 1.89 18.03 -5.85
N GLY A 290 1.10 16.95 -5.78
CA GLY A 290 1.43 15.74 -5.01
C GLY A 290 2.72 15.06 -5.45
N ARG A 291 3.03 15.08 -6.75
CA ARG A 291 4.21 14.43 -7.32
C ARG A 291 5.52 15.03 -6.83
N GLU A 292 5.61 16.33 -6.71
CA GLU A 292 6.81 16.98 -6.19
C GLU A 292 7.09 16.54 -4.75
N THR A 293 6.08 16.63 -3.90
CA THR A 293 6.16 16.16 -2.50
C THR A 293 6.47 14.66 -2.41
N PHE A 294 5.86 13.85 -3.27
CA PHE A 294 6.12 12.42 -3.34
C PHE A 294 7.61 12.11 -3.62
N LEU A 295 8.21 12.81 -4.58
CA LEU A 295 9.62 12.65 -4.91
C LEU A 295 10.52 13.15 -3.79
N ALA A 296 10.23 14.32 -3.22
CA ALA A 296 10.99 14.91 -2.11
C ALA A 296 10.99 14.02 -0.85
N LYS A 297 9.86 13.38 -0.53
CA LYS A 297 9.75 12.43 0.59
C LYS A 297 10.40 11.07 0.29
N GLY A 298 10.84 10.83 -0.94
CA GLY A 298 11.51 9.60 -1.36
C GLY A 298 10.61 8.37 -1.34
N TYR A 299 9.35 8.53 -1.77
CA TYR A 299 8.39 7.44 -1.92
C TYR A 299 8.50 6.72 -3.28
N GLY A 300 9.40 7.17 -4.15
CA GLY A 300 9.70 6.50 -5.41
C GLY A 300 10.31 5.11 -5.21
N MET A 301 10.01 4.20 -6.12
CA MET A 301 10.42 2.80 -6.02
C MET A 301 11.93 2.63 -5.89
N ALA A 302 12.73 3.41 -6.64
CA ALA A 302 14.19 3.37 -6.56
C ALA A 302 14.70 3.83 -5.18
N SER A 303 14.18 4.94 -4.65
CA SER A 303 14.57 5.46 -3.34
C SER A 303 14.23 4.47 -2.22
N VAL A 304 13.07 3.83 -2.28
CA VAL A 304 12.66 2.80 -1.30
C VAL A 304 13.54 1.56 -1.41
N ALA A 305 13.94 1.17 -2.62
CA ALA A 305 14.85 0.04 -2.82
C ALA A 305 16.23 0.30 -2.21
N GLU A 306 16.81 1.50 -2.40
CA GLU A 306 18.09 1.87 -1.77
C GLU A 306 18.01 1.88 -0.25
N LYS A 307 16.94 2.47 0.33
CA LYS A 307 16.71 2.44 1.77
C LYS A 307 16.59 1.01 2.31
N LEU A 308 15.89 0.13 1.58
CA LEU A 308 15.72 -1.26 1.99
C LEU A 308 17.04 -2.05 1.88
N LYS A 309 17.84 -1.79 0.84
CA LYS A 309 19.18 -2.35 0.69
C LYS A 309 20.08 -1.94 1.85
N ALA A 310 20.08 -0.68 2.25
CA ALA A 310 20.84 -0.19 3.41
C ALA A 310 20.43 -0.90 4.72
N ILE A 311 19.13 -1.17 4.91
CA ILE A 311 18.63 -1.98 6.05
C ILE A 311 19.21 -3.40 6.02
N TYR A 312 19.29 -4.01 4.84
CA TYR A 312 19.88 -5.34 4.72
C TYR A 312 21.39 -5.34 5.01
N GLU A 313 22.10 -4.34 4.51
CA GLU A 313 23.54 -4.17 4.76
C GLU A 313 23.84 -3.96 6.25
N ASP A 314 23.04 -3.14 6.96
CA ASP A 314 23.13 -2.98 8.42
C ASP A 314 22.95 -4.31 9.18
N ILE A 315 22.05 -5.17 8.71
CA ILE A 315 21.81 -6.49 9.31
C ILE A 315 22.98 -7.45 9.05
N LEU A 316 23.70 -7.30 7.94
CA LEU A 316 24.79 -8.20 7.55
C LEU A 316 26.12 -7.87 8.26
N GLN A 317 26.30 -6.63 8.69
CA GLN A 317 27.38 -6.24 9.59
C GLN A 317 27.21 -6.90 10.97
#